data_d6d1e51cf6443ec5c7ad1f8a170171d5
#
_entry.id   d6d1e51cf6443ec5c7ad1f8a170171d5
#
_cell.length_a   1.000
_cell.length_b   1.000
_cell.length_c   1.000
_cell.angle_alpha   90.00
_cell.angle_beta   90.00
_cell.angle_gamma   90.00
#
_symmetry.space_group_name_H-M   'P 1'
#
loop_
_entity.id
_entity.type
_entity.pdbx_description
1 polymer ?
#
loop_
_entity_poly.entity_id
_entity_poly.type
_entity_poly.pdbx_seq_one_letter_code
_entity_poly.pdbx_strand_id
1 'polypeptide(L)'
;MNAQELLEAAKTHTGLSQNGLAEAIGIRQPTLSQWNAGKTELSDETYIKLAKLAGVNPTEVIIETHMRKAGPEGREIWANLAKALPKSAGMMAITGIMSSALMPHFSNVFKAILLIM
;
A
#
# COMPACT_ATOMS: atom_id res chain seq x y z
N MET A 1 8.22 1.96 -3.73
CA MET A 1 8.48 2.89 -2.59
C MET A 1 8.90 2.08 -1.38
N ASN A 2 10.03 2.40 -0.80
CA ASN A 2 10.50 1.69 0.39
C ASN A 2 9.92 2.31 1.67
N ALA A 3 10.24 1.71 2.83
CA ALA A 3 9.72 2.16 4.12
C ALA A 3 10.07 3.62 4.41
N GLN A 4 11.31 3.99 4.19
CA GLN A 4 11.77 5.36 4.44
C GLN A 4 11.04 6.37 3.55
N GLU A 5 10.88 6.06 2.28
CA GLU A 5 10.17 6.93 1.35
C GLU A 5 8.71 7.09 1.74
N LEU A 6 8.06 6.00 2.13
CA LEU A 6 6.67 6.04 2.55
C LEU A 6 6.51 6.87 3.83
N LEU A 7 7.40 6.68 4.79
CA LEU A 7 7.37 7.45 6.03
C LEU A 7 7.60 8.94 5.79
N GLU A 8 8.57 9.28 4.96
CA GLU A 8 8.85 10.68 4.61
C GLU A 8 7.69 11.33 3.86
N ALA A 9 7.06 10.59 2.94
CA ALA A 9 5.88 11.07 2.24
C ALA A 9 4.73 11.35 3.21
N ALA A 10 4.54 10.48 4.19
CA ALA A 10 3.51 10.68 5.20
C ALA A 10 3.80 11.90 6.08
N LYS A 11 5.05 12.09 6.48
CA LYS A 11 5.45 13.27 7.25
C LYS A 11 5.23 14.55 6.47
N THR A 12 5.64 14.56 5.22
CA THR A 12 5.51 15.73 4.35
C THR A 12 4.05 16.09 4.10
N HIS A 13 3.25 15.08 3.82
CA HIS A 13 1.85 15.28 3.45
C HIS A 13 0.99 15.71 4.65
N THR A 14 1.28 15.20 5.83
CA THR A 14 0.48 15.49 7.04
C THR A 14 1.07 16.57 7.92
N GLY A 15 2.38 16.77 7.84
CA GLY A 15 3.09 17.65 8.78
C GLY A 15 3.29 17.04 10.16
N LEU A 16 2.95 15.77 10.35
CA LEU A 16 3.07 15.10 11.64
C LEU A 16 4.49 14.60 11.89
N SER A 17 4.87 14.54 13.16
CA SER A 17 6.10 13.88 13.58
C SER A 17 5.95 12.36 13.48
N GLN A 18 7.05 11.65 13.67
CA GLN A 18 7.01 10.19 13.69
C GLN A 18 6.09 9.67 14.80
N ASN A 19 6.12 10.30 15.99
CA ASN A 19 5.19 9.98 17.07
C ASN A 19 3.74 10.21 16.66
N GLY A 20 3.46 11.34 16.03
CA GLY A 20 2.12 11.66 15.57
C GLY A 20 1.62 10.69 14.52
N LEU A 21 2.50 10.26 13.61
CA LEU A 21 2.14 9.25 12.61
C LEU A 21 1.84 7.90 13.25
N ALA A 22 2.67 7.47 14.21
CA ALA A 22 2.43 6.21 14.92
C ALA A 22 1.06 6.20 15.59
N GLU A 23 0.72 7.30 16.25
CA GLU A 23 -0.59 7.47 16.87
C GLU A 23 -1.72 7.42 15.85
N ALA A 24 -1.55 8.11 14.73
CA ALA A 24 -2.56 8.20 13.68
C ALA A 24 -2.86 6.84 13.03
N ILE A 25 -1.85 5.98 12.92
CA ILE A 25 -2.03 4.66 12.32
C ILE A 25 -2.24 3.55 13.35
N GLY A 26 -2.27 3.91 14.63
CA GLY A 26 -2.63 2.99 15.71
C GLY A 26 -1.55 2.01 16.11
N ILE A 27 -0.27 2.39 15.99
CA ILE A 27 0.84 1.56 16.44
C ILE A 27 1.73 2.33 17.42
N ARG A 28 2.61 1.61 18.07
CA ARG A 28 3.56 2.22 19.01
C ARG A 28 4.74 2.80 18.23
N GLN A 29 5.27 3.90 18.75
CA GLN A 29 6.40 4.56 18.10
C GLN A 29 7.62 3.64 17.91
N PRO A 30 8.00 2.79 18.90
CA PRO A 30 9.09 1.83 18.66
C PRO A 30 8.81 0.86 17.52
N THR A 31 7.56 0.46 17.32
CA THR A 31 7.19 -0.41 16.21
C THR A 31 7.42 0.30 14.88
N LEU A 32 7.05 1.56 14.79
CA LEU A 32 7.27 2.35 13.58
C LEU A 32 8.77 2.52 13.30
N SER A 33 9.57 2.77 14.32
CA SER A 33 11.03 2.86 14.20
C SER A 33 11.64 1.56 13.70
N GLN A 34 11.21 0.42 14.24
CA GLN A 34 11.71 -0.89 13.85
C GLN A 34 11.35 -1.20 12.40
N TRP A 35 10.14 -0.87 12.00
CA TRP A 35 9.72 -1.03 10.61
C TRP A 35 10.57 -0.16 9.67
N ASN A 36 10.79 1.10 10.03
CA ASN A 36 11.62 2.01 9.24
C ASN A 36 13.05 1.50 9.11
N ALA A 37 13.54 0.80 10.12
CA ALA A 37 14.87 0.19 10.12
C ALA A 37 14.93 -1.16 9.41
N GLY A 38 13.80 -1.65 8.90
CA GLY A 38 13.74 -2.93 8.20
C GLY A 38 13.70 -4.15 9.12
N LYS A 39 13.43 -3.97 10.41
CA LYS A 39 13.47 -5.05 11.39
C LYS A 39 12.13 -5.75 11.58
N THR A 40 11.04 -5.14 11.19
CA THR A 40 9.71 -5.71 11.31
C THR A 40 8.83 -5.24 10.16
N GLU A 41 7.69 -5.90 9.99
CA GLU A 41 6.70 -5.51 8.99
C GLU A 41 5.43 -4.99 9.66
N LEU A 42 4.67 -4.23 8.90
CA LEU A 42 3.36 -3.74 9.33
C LEU A 42 2.28 -4.66 8.78
N SER A 43 1.11 -4.67 9.43
CA SER A 43 -0.06 -5.34 8.88
C SER A 43 -0.56 -4.59 7.65
N ASP A 44 -1.33 -5.28 6.80
CA ASP A 44 -1.89 -4.65 5.60
C ASP A 44 -2.76 -3.45 5.96
N GLU A 45 -3.56 -3.56 7.03
CA GLU A 45 -4.40 -2.45 7.47
C GLU A 45 -3.57 -1.23 7.87
N THR A 46 -2.46 -1.44 8.55
CA THR A 46 -1.56 -0.37 8.96
C THR A 46 -0.92 0.28 7.74
N TYR A 47 -0.49 -0.52 6.77
CA TYR A 47 0.04 0.00 5.50
C TYR A 47 -0.99 0.86 4.78
N ILE A 48 -2.25 0.41 4.76
CA ILE A 48 -3.32 1.19 4.11
C ILE A 48 -3.48 2.55 4.78
N LYS A 49 -3.50 2.58 6.10
CA LYS A 49 -3.61 3.84 6.84
C LYS A 49 -2.42 4.76 6.55
N LEU A 50 -1.21 4.21 6.58
CA LEU A 50 -0.01 4.98 6.31
C LEU A 50 0.02 5.52 4.88
N ALA A 51 -0.36 4.69 3.91
CA ALA A 51 -0.43 5.10 2.51
C ALA A 51 -1.41 6.26 2.31
N LYS A 52 -2.56 6.21 2.96
CA LYS A 52 -3.54 7.30 2.89
C LYS A 52 -2.97 8.59 3.46
N LEU A 53 -2.26 8.50 4.57
CA LEU A 53 -1.62 9.67 5.18
C LEU A 53 -0.49 10.21 4.29
N ALA A 54 0.18 9.34 3.56
CA ALA A 54 1.24 9.73 2.64
C ALA A 54 0.72 10.29 1.32
N GLY A 55 -0.57 10.17 1.05
CA GLY A 55 -1.15 10.59 -0.22
C GLY A 55 -0.81 9.67 -1.38
N VAL A 56 -0.45 8.42 -1.12
CA VAL A 56 -0.13 7.44 -2.15
C VAL A 56 -1.23 6.39 -2.25
N ASN A 57 -1.27 5.68 -3.37
CA ASN A 57 -2.28 4.66 -3.60
C ASN A 57 -2.06 3.45 -2.67
N PRO A 58 -2.99 3.16 -1.75
CA PRO A 58 -2.83 2.02 -0.84
C PRO A 58 -2.68 0.69 -1.57
N THR A 59 -3.34 0.52 -2.71
CA THR A 59 -3.27 -0.72 -3.48
C THR A 59 -1.83 -0.99 -3.96
N GLU A 60 -1.17 0.05 -4.45
CA GLU A 60 0.23 -0.08 -4.89
C GLU A 60 1.15 -0.47 -3.72
N VAL A 61 0.94 0.13 -2.56
CA VAL A 61 1.74 -0.17 -1.37
C VAL A 61 1.56 -1.62 -0.94
N ILE A 62 0.31 -2.10 -0.93
CA ILE A 62 0.01 -3.48 -0.55
C ILE A 62 0.64 -4.47 -1.54
N ILE A 63 0.52 -4.20 -2.83
CA ILE A 63 1.09 -5.07 -3.86
C ILE A 63 2.62 -5.12 -3.73
N GLU A 64 3.27 -3.98 -3.58
CA GLU A 64 4.72 -3.93 -3.38
C GLU A 64 5.16 -4.72 -2.15
N THR A 65 4.42 -4.62 -1.06
CA THR A 65 4.70 -5.34 0.17
C THR A 65 4.64 -6.84 -0.04
N HIS A 66 3.59 -7.31 -0.71
CA HIS A 66 3.44 -8.74 -1.00
C HIS A 66 4.48 -9.22 -1.99
N MET A 67 4.88 -8.40 -2.95
CA MET A 67 5.97 -8.74 -3.87
C MET A 67 7.28 -8.96 -3.12
N ARG A 68 7.60 -8.11 -2.15
CA ARG A 68 8.83 -8.26 -1.38
C ARG A 68 8.85 -9.54 -0.55
N LYS A 69 7.69 -9.95 -0.03
CA LYS A 69 7.57 -11.14 0.80
C LYS A 69 7.47 -12.42 0.00
N ALA A 70 7.08 -12.34 -1.27
CA ALA A 70 6.80 -13.50 -2.09
C ALA A 70 8.10 -14.14 -2.63
N GLY A 71 8.04 -15.45 -2.87
CA GLY A 71 9.08 -16.13 -3.63
C GLY A 71 9.02 -15.75 -5.11
N PRO A 72 9.94 -16.30 -5.94
CA PRO A 72 10.04 -15.87 -7.35
C PRO A 72 8.74 -15.99 -8.13
N GLU A 73 8.01 -17.08 -7.97
CA GLU A 73 6.75 -17.30 -8.69
C GLU A 73 5.67 -16.32 -8.24
N GLY A 74 5.53 -16.16 -6.92
CA GLY A 74 4.57 -15.21 -6.36
C GLY A 74 4.89 -13.77 -6.74
N ARG A 75 6.16 -13.44 -6.78
CA ARG A 75 6.59 -12.09 -7.18
C ARG A 75 6.18 -11.78 -8.61
N GLU A 76 6.29 -12.75 -9.51
CA GLU A 76 5.87 -12.57 -10.90
C GLU A 76 4.36 -12.30 -10.98
N ILE A 77 3.56 -13.04 -10.23
CA ILE A 77 2.12 -12.85 -10.19
C ILE A 77 1.77 -11.44 -9.68
N TRP A 78 2.38 -11.03 -8.59
CA TRP A 78 2.16 -9.70 -8.04
C TRP A 78 2.61 -8.59 -8.99
N ALA A 79 3.73 -8.80 -9.69
CA ALA A 79 4.24 -7.84 -10.66
C ALA A 79 3.27 -7.68 -11.84
N ASN A 80 2.71 -8.78 -12.33
CA ASN A 80 1.73 -8.75 -13.41
C ASN A 80 0.45 -8.03 -12.97
N LEU A 81 0.02 -8.26 -11.74
CA LEU A 81 -1.14 -7.59 -11.18
C LEU A 81 -0.90 -6.08 -11.08
N ALA A 82 0.28 -5.69 -10.64
CA ALA A 82 0.66 -4.28 -10.53
C ALA A 82 0.63 -3.58 -11.88
N LYS A 83 1.05 -4.26 -12.93
CA LYS A 83 1.02 -3.70 -14.29
C LYS A 83 -0.39 -3.49 -14.81
N ALA A 84 -1.33 -4.31 -14.36
CA ALA A 84 -2.73 -4.21 -14.80
C ALA A 84 -3.47 -3.06 -14.13
N LEU A 85 -2.93 -2.47 -13.07
CA LEU A 85 -3.58 -1.39 -12.34
C LEU A 85 -3.17 -0.02 -12.88
N PRO A 86 -4.09 0.97 -12.89
CA PRO A 86 -3.73 2.35 -13.18
C PRO A 86 -2.77 2.86 -12.11
N LYS A 87 -1.68 3.49 -12.52
CA LYS A 87 -0.67 3.92 -11.55
C LYS A 87 -1.00 5.27 -10.92
N SER A 88 -0.24 6.27 -11.24
CA SER A 88 -0.28 7.55 -10.53
C SER A 88 -1.60 8.30 -10.66
N ALA A 89 -2.21 8.25 -11.82
CA ALA A 89 -3.52 8.88 -12.06
C ALA A 89 -4.66 8.01 -11.52
N GLY A 90 -4.32 6.85 -10.99
CA GLY A 90 -5.28 5.83 -10.60
C GLY A 90 -6.26 6.26 -9.52
N MET A 91 -5.84 7.08 -8.58
CA MET A 91 -6.73 7.48 -7.50
C MET A 91 -7.95 8.24 -8.02
N MET A 92 -7.72 9.20 -8.90
CA MET A 92 -8.82 9.95 -9.49
C MET A 92 -9.60 9.12 -10.51
N ALA A 93 -8.89 8.32 -11.30
CA ALA A 93 -9.54 7.43 -12.26
C ALA A 93 -10.41 6.41 -11.54
N ILE A 94 -9.95 5.87 -10.43
CA ILE A 94 -10.71 4.93 -9.62
C ILE A 94 -12.00 5.59 -9.14
N THR A 95 -11.93 6.82 -8.66
CA THR A 95 -13.11 7.51 -8.16
C THR A 95 -14.13 7.78 -9.26
N GLY A 96 -13.67 8.10 -10.48
CA GLY A 96 -14.58 8.44 -11.58
C GLY A 96 -15.04 7.26 -12.40
N ILE A 97 -14.19 6.27 -12.60
CA ILE A 97 -14.40 5.20 -13.57
C ILE A 97 -14.93 3.91 -12.94
N MET A 98 -14.63 3.68 -11.67
CA MET A 98 -15.05 2.46 -10.99
C MET A 98 -16.56 2.30 -10.90
N SER A 99 -17.30 3.36 -11.18
CA SER A 99 -18.73 3.31 -11.09
C SER A 99 -19.38 2.43 -12.14
N SER A 100 -18.75 2.14 -13.28
CA SER A 100 -19.40 1.40 -14.34
C SER A 100 -18.53 0.40 -15.09
N ALA A 101 -17.53 0.87 -15.84
CA ALA A 101 -16.85 0.02 -16.81
C ALA A 101 -15.77 -0.89 -16.20
N LEU A 102 -15.11 -0.46 -15.16
CA LEU A 102 -13.98 -1.19 -14.57
C LEU A 102 -14.36 -2.08 -13.39
N MET A 103 -15.56 -1.90 -12.84
CA MET A 103 -15.99 -2.67 -11.68
C MET A 103 -15.93 -4.19 -11.86
N PRO A 104 -16.47 -4.76 -12.94
CA PRO A 104 -16.38 -6.21 -13.12
C PRO A 104 -14.95 -6.72 -13.23
N HIS A 105 -14.11 -5.99 -13.95
CA HIS A 105 -12.71 -6.35 -14.09
C HIS A 105 -11.97 -6.24 -12.76
N PHE A 106 -12.22 -5.19 -12.04
CA PHE A 106 -11.62 -4.96 -10.72
C PHE A 106 -12.03 -6.04 -9.72
N SER A 107 -13.28 -6.46 -9.76
CA SER A 107 -13.77 -7.55 -8.91
C SER A 107 -13.04 -8.86 -9.19
N ASN A 108 -12.75 -9.16 -10.44
CA ASN A 108 -12.02 -10.36 -10.80
C ASN A 108 -10.57 -10.32 -10.29
N VAL A 109 -9.95 -9.17 -10.39
CA VAL A 109 -8.60 -8.96 -9.84
C VAL A 109 -8.60 -9.15 -8.34
N PHE A 110 -9.58 -8.59 -7.66
CA PHE A 110 -9.72 -8.72 -6.22
C PHE A 110 -9.92 -10.18 -5.78
N LYS A 111 -10.75 -10.92 -6.52
CA LYS A 111 -10.95 -12.34 -6.25
C LYS A 111 -9.66 -13.13 -6.44
N ALA A 112 -8.89 -12.81 -7.47
CA ALA A 112 -7.61 -13.48 -7.70
C ALA A 112 -6.64 -13.23 -6.54
N ILE A 113 -6.60 -12.01 -6.01
CA ILE A 113 -5.78 -11.68 -4.85
C ILE A 113 -6.21 -12.49 -3.62
N LEU A 114 -7.50 -12.57 -3.38
CA LEU A 114 -8.03 -13.31 -2.23
C LEU A 114 -7.76 -14.81 -2.33
N LEU A 115 -7.76 -15.35 -3.55
CA LEU A 115 -7.46 -16.77 -3.74
C LEU A 115 -5.99 -17.09 -3.55
N ILE A 116 -5.12 -16.14 -3.82
CA ILE A 116 -3.67 -16.31 -3.66
C ILE A 116 -3.27 -16.15 -2.19
N MET A 117 -3.99 -15.35 -1.46
CA MET A 117 -3.77 -15.15 -0.03
C MET A 117 -4.39 -16.26 0.80
#